data_917d920a6064f78f623ed0258f80aa1d
#
_entry.id   917d920a6064f78f623ed0258f80aa1d
#
_cell.length_a   1.000
_cell.length_b   1.000
_cell.length_c   1.000
_cell.angle_alpha   90.00
_cell.angle_beta   90.00
_cell.angle_gamma   90.00
#
_symmetry.space_group_name_H-M   'P 1'
#
loop_
_entity.id
_entity.type
_entity.pdbx_description
1 polymer ?
#
loop_
_entity_poly.entity_id
_entity_poly.type
_entity_poly.pdbx_seq_one_letter_code
_entity_poly.pdbx_strand_id
1 'polypeptide(L)'
;TSLSITEKVGYSLGDLAANLIFQTLMTFLAFFYTDVYNIPANKAAVIIFTGGMIGAFFNPVMGIIADRTVTRWGKFRPWILWTSVPFGVSALLAFSTPDFSENGKVIYALITYVFLVLMYSANNLPYAALSGVLTGSMKERNSLSSYRFVAVMVAQFIIQVLLLPLIIILGDGDKAIGFTKIMTVFSIVGIVFFLITFITTRERVIPAVEQKSSIKQDLLDLIRNRPWLIILSVTILIFITLALKGGMTIYYFENFLSTDQIALFLNSSGFNTLISNLNSLLIGVGLSEFQWPKDAATSGFSLFNACGILFMILGIFISKPLAEKYGK
;
A
#
# COMPACT_ATOMS: atom_id res chain seq x y z
N THR A 1 9.25 -25.54 13.96
CA THR A 1 8.03 -25.19 14.72
C THR A 1 7.00 -24.66 13.76
N SER A 2 5.78 -25.20 13.81
CA SER A 2 4.64 -24.73 13.03
C SER A 2 4.17 -23.37 13.57
N LEU A 3 3.77 -22.47 12.68
CA LEU A 3 3.13 -21.20 13.02
C LEU A 3 1.64 -21.41 13.26
N SER A 4 1.09 -20.81 14.30
CA SER A 4 -0.36 -20.83 14.53
C SER A 4 -1.09 -19.99 13.49
N ILE A 5 -2.38 -20.26 13.26
CA ILE A 5 -3.23 -19.46 12.37
C ILE A 5 -3.28 -18.01 12.86
N THR A 6 -3.43 -17.80 14.17
CA THR A 6 -3.44 -16.47 14.79
C THR A 6 -2.17 -15.68 14.48
N GLU A 7 -1.02 -16.34 14.48
CA GLU A 7 0.26 -15.70 14.15
C GLU A 7 0.37 -15.36 12.66
N LYS A 8 -0.10 -16.24 11.77
CA LYS A 8 -0.14 -16.00 10.31
C LYS A 8 -1.07 -14.83 9.96
N VAL A 9 -2.26 -14.83 10.53
CA VAL A 9 -3.23 -13.74 10.36
C VAL A 9 -2.67 -12.44 10.94
N GLY A 10 -2.20 -12.46 12.18
CA GLY A 10 -1.68 -11.28 12.84
C GLY A 10 -0.47 -10.68 12.13
N TYR A 11 0.43 -11.51 11.58
CA TYR A 11 1.52 -11.04 10.73
C TYR A 11 0.98 -10.39 9.45
N SER A 12 -0.01 -11.00 8.79
CA SER A 12 -0.57 -10.48 7.54
C SER A 12 -1.34 -9.17 7.70
N LEU A 13 -1.90 -8.90 8.89
CA LEU A 13 -2.53 -7.60 9.20
C LEU A 13 -1.53 -6.45 9.15
N GLY A 14 -0.25 -6.67 9.49
CA GLY A 14 0.81 -5.67 9.32
C GLY A 14 1.04 -5.34 7.85
N ASP A 15 0.97 -6.32 6.96
CA ASP A 15 1.08 -6.11 5.51
C ASP A 15 -0.15 -5.37 4.95
N LEU A 16 -1.33 -5.69 5.44
CA LEU A 16 -2.55 -4.96 5.12
C LEU A 16 -2.44 -3.48 5.53
N ALA A 17 -1.99 -3.20 6.76
CA ALA A 17 -1.79 -1.86 7.27
C ALA A 17 -0.81 -1.04 6.42
N ALA A 18 0.36 -1.61 6.13
CA ALA A 18 1.37 -0.97 5.29
C ALA A 18 0.85 -0.70 3.88
N ASN A 19 0.13 -1.66 3.29
CA ASN A 19 -0.40 -1.55 1.94
C ASN A 19 -1.57 -0.58 1.81
N LEU A 20 -2.42 -0.40 2.81
CA LEU A 20 -3.45 0.64 2.80
C LEU A 20 -2.84 2.03 2.55
N ILE A 21 -1.70 2.33 3.15
CA ILE A 21 -1.02 3.61 2.97
C ILE A 21 -0.17 3.61 1.70
N PHE A 22 0.60 2.55 1.45
CA PHE A 22 1.48 2.46 0.28
C PHE A 22 0.71 2.49 -1.04
N GLN A 23 -0.38 1.75 -1.16
CA GLN A 23 -1.23 1.74 -2.36
C GLN A 23 -1.90 3.10 -2.58
N THR A 24 -2.31 3.78 -1.50
CA THR A 24 -2.84 5.14 -1.57
C THR A 24 -1.78 6.11 -2.12
N LEU A 25 -0.54 6.03 -1.64
CA LEU A 25 0.58 6.82 -2.17
C LEU A 25 0.78 6.57 -3.66
N MET A 26 0.92 5.30 -4.05
CA MET A 26 1.24 4.94 -5.44
C MET A 26 0.15 5.32 -6.43
N THR A 27 -1.12 5.32 -6.00
CA THR A 27 -2.25 5.57 -6.89
C THR A 27 -2.72 7.02 -6.85
N PHE A 28 -2.75 7.64 -5.68
CA PHE A 28 -3.48 8.90 -5.48
C PHE A 28 -2.62 10.09 -5.04
N LEU A 29 -1.34 9.93 -4.71
CA LEU A 29 -0.54 11.05 -4.19
C LEU A 29 -0.41 12.19 -5.19
N ALA A 30 -0.13 11.89 -6.47
CA ALA A 30 -0.04 12.90 -7.51
C ALA A 30 -1.37 13.63 -7.67
N PHE A 31 -2.47 12.88 -7.80
CA PHE A 31 -3.83 13.42 -7.87
C PHE A 31 -4.19 14.25 -6.64
N PHE A 32 -3.86 13.79 -5.44
CA PHE A 32 -4.09 14.55 -4.21
C PHE A 32 -3.37 15.90 -4.23
N TYR A 33 -2.10 15.93 -4.64
CA TYR A 33 -1.36 17.17 -4.68
C TYR A 33 -1.87 18.15 -5.74
N THR A 34 -2.20 17.66 -6.94
CA THR A 34 -2.61 18.55 -8.05
C THR A 34 -4.08 18.96 -7.98
N ASP A 35 -4.98 18.02 -7.78
CA ASP A 35 -6.42 18.23 -7.95
C ASP A 35 -7.18 18.46 -6.63
N VAL A 36 -6.57 18.11 -5.50
CA VAL A 36 -7.17 18.27 -4.17
C VAL A 36 -6.50 19.39 -3.38
N TYR A 37 -5.17 19.35 -3.28
CA TYR A 37 -4.40 20.37 -2.54
C TYR A 37 -3.99 21.58 -3.40
N ASN A 38 -4.26 21.51 -4.71
CA ASN A 38 -3.98 22.59 -5.69
C ASN A 38 -2.50 23.01 -5.73
N ILE A 39 -1.59 22.05 -5.70
CA ILE A 39 -0.15 22.27 -5.93
C ILE A 39 0.13 22.14 -7.43
N PRO A 40 0.84 23.10 -8.09
CA PRO A 40 1.20 22.97 -9.48
C PRO A 40 1.91 21.65 -9.81
N ALA A 41 1.55 21.00 -10.92
CA ALA A 41 2.01 19.64 -11.26
C ALA A 41 3.54 19.52 -11.31
N ASN A 42 4.25 20.55 -11.78
CA ASN A 42 5.71 20.57 -11.79
C ASN A 42 6.29 20.55 -10.36
N LYS A 43 5.69 21.28 -9.41
CA LYS A 43 6.11 21.27 -8.00
C LYS A 43 5.76 19.94 -7.33
N ALA A 44 4.56 19.38 -7.61
CA ALA A 44 4.17 18.06 -7.13
C ALA A 44 5.14 16.96 -7.60
N ALA A 45 5.55 16.99 -8.87
CA ALA A 45 6.54 16.05 -9.41
C ALA A 45 7.88 16.14 -8.67
N VAL A 46 8.36 17.36 -8.37
CA VAL A 46 9.61 17.57 -7.61
C VAL A 46 9.48 17.03 -6.18
N ILE A 47 8.33 17.24 -5.51
CA ILE A 47 8.09 16.70 -4.16
C ILE A 47 8.17 15.18 -4.17
N ILE A 48 7.44 14.53 -5.09
CA ILE A 48 7.38 13.06 -5.19
C ILE A 48 8.76 12.50 -5.52
N PHE A 49 9.47 13.08 -6.47
CA PHE A 49 10.81 12.67 -6.84
C PHE A 49 11.79 12.81 -5.69
N THR A 50 11.83 13.97 -5.04
CA THR A 50 12.74 14.25 -3.92
C THR A 50 12.49 13.31 -2.73
N GLY A 51 11.22 13.11 -2.34
CA GLY A 51 10.88 12.19 -1.25
C GLY A 51 11.21 10.74 -1.59
N GLY A 52 10.96 10.31 -2.83
CA GLY A 52 11.35 8.98 -3.31
C GLY A 52 12.88 8.75 -3.28
N MET A 53 13.67 9.74 -3.70
CA MET A 53 15.13 9.68 -3.62
C MET A 53 15.63 9.60 -2.18
N ILE A 54 15.11 10.43 -1.28
CA ILE A 54 15.45 10.38 0.15
C ILE A 54 15.14 9.00 0.73
N GLY A 55 13.96 8.43 0.43
CA GLY A 55 13.59 7.09 0.85
C GLY A 55 14.53 6.01 0.32
N ALA A 56 14.92 6.09 -0.95
CA ALA A 56 15.85 5.15 -1.56
C ALA A 56 17.22 5.15 -0.86
N PHE A 57 17.74 6.32 -0.51
CA PHE A 57 18.99 6.44 0.26
C PHE A 57 18.82 6.02 1.73
N PHE A 58 17.67 6.23 2.32
CA PHE A 58 17.41 5.84 3.70
C PHE A 58 17.25 4.33 3.88
N ASN A 59 16.74 3.61 2.89
CA ASN A 59 16.47 2.18 2.98
C ASN A 59 17.70 1.34 3.42
N PRO A 60 18.90 1.48 2.81
CA PRO A 60 20.09 0.77 3.27
C PRO A 60 20.49 1.13 4.71
N VAL A 61 20.36 2.41 5.06
CA VAL A 61 20.68 2.90 6.43
C VAL A 61 19.74 2.24 7.43
N MET A 62 18.44 2.23 7.13
CA MET A 62 17.43 1.60 8.00
C MET A 62 17.65 0.09 8.11
N GLY A 63 18.03 -0.58 7.03
CA GLY A 63 18.40 -1.99 7.06
C GLY A 63 19.54 -2.27 8.06
N ILE A 64 20.60 -1.48 8.01
CA ILE A 64 21.73 -1.59 8.94
C ILE A 64 21.30 -1.34 10.38
N ILE A 65 20.47 -0.32 10.63
CA ILE A 65 19.97 0.01 11.97
C ILE A 65 19.12 -1.14 12.51
N ALA A 66 18.19 -1.67 11.70
CA ALA A 66 17.34 -2.79 12.07
C ALA A 66 18.17 -4.05 12.39
N ASP A 67 19.20 -4.31 11.58
CA ASP A 67 20.10 -5.46 11.77
C ASP A 67 20.93 -5.39 13.04
N ARG A 68 21.27 -4.22 13.51
CA ARG A 68 22.04 -4.00 14.74
C ARG A 68 21.17 -3.82 15.99
N THR A 69 19.85 -3.80 15.82
CA THR A 69 18.93 -3.66 16.95
C THR A 69 18.90 -4.95 17.78
N VAL A 70 19.13 -4.84 19.08
CA VAL A 70 19.03 -5.95 20.03
C VAL A 70 18.16 -5.50 21.19
N THR A 71 17.00 -6.14 21.35
CA THR A 71 16.08 -5.83 22.44
C THR A 71 15.52 -7.12 23.06
N ARG A 72 14.88 -6.98 24.22
CA ARG A 72 14.15 -8.08 24.89
C ARG A 72 12.99 -8.66 24.06
N TRP A 73 12.50 -7.91 23.07
CA TRP A 73 11.38 -8.31 22.21
C TRP A 73 11.83 -8.90 20.88
N GLY A 74 13.13 -8.96 20.64
CA GLY A 74 13.75 -9.41 19.40
C GLY A 74 14.45 -8.26 18.65
N LYS A 75 14.77 -8.52 17.40
CA LYS A 75 15.52 -7.63 16.52
C LYS A 75 14.60 -6.72 15.67
N PHE A 76 13.59 -7.30 15.05
CA PHE A 76 12.72 -6.64 14.08
C PHE A 76 11.36 -6.21 14.65
N ARG A 77 10.79 -6.99 15.58
CA ARG A 77 9.49 -6.69 16.21
C ARG A 77 9.41 -5.31 16.88
N PRO A 78 10.42 -4.84 17.61
CA PRO A 78 10.37 -3.53 18.25
C PRO A 78 10.11 -2.38 17.28
N TRP A 79 10.67 -2.48 16.07
CA TRP A 79 10.47 -1.48 15.03
C TRP A 79 9.01 -1.34 14.60
N ILE A 80 8.29 -2.45 14.49
CA ILE A 80 6.85 -2.43 14.18
C ILE A 80 6.07 -1.67 15.24
N LEU A 81 6.41 -1.89 16.51
CA LEU A 81 5.78 -1.19 17.64
C LEU A 81 6.13 0.30 17.65
N TRP A 82 7.43 0.64 17.57
CA TRP A 82 7.89 2.03 17.69
C TRP A 82 7.44 2.90 16.54
N THR A 83 7.35 2.34 15.34
CA THR A 83 6.96 3.08 14.14
C THR A 83 5.46 3.08 13.89
N SER A 84 4.65 2.28 14.58
CA SER A 84 3.20 2.16 14.34
C SER A 84 2.49 3.51 14.43
N VAL A 85 2.69 4.24 15.51
CA VAL A 85 2.05 5.56 15.73
C VAL A 85 2.66 6.64 14.82
N PRO A 86 4.00 6.83 14.77
CA PRO A 86 4.60 7.80 13.84
C PRO A 86 4.21 7.58 12.38
N PHE A 87 4.10 6.31 11.94
CA PHE A 87 3.68 5.98 10.58
C PHE A 87 2.22 6.37 10.32
N GLY A 88 1.30 6.05 11.22
CA GLY A 88 -0.10 6.47 11.11
C GLY A 88 -0.25 7.99 11.10
N VAL A 89 0.44 8.69 12.00
CA VAL A 89 0.43 10.16 12.07
C VAL A 89 1.00 10.77 10.79
N SER A 90 2.13 10.27 10.28
CA SER A 90 2.74 10.77 9.05
C SER A 90 1.83 10.58 7.83
N ALA A 91 1.10 9.45 7.77
CA ALA A 91 0.14 9.19 6.71
C ALA A 91 -1.04 10.18 6.73
N LEU A 92 -1.58 10.46 7.91
CA LEU A 92 -2.62 11.47 8.08
C LEU A 92 -2.12 12.87 7.67
N LEU A 93 -0.95 13.27 8.12
CA LEU A 93 -0.39 14.58 7.78
C LEU A 93 -0.11 14.74 6.28
N ALA A 94 0.39 13.70 5.61
CA ALA A 94 0.70 13.75 4.18
C ALA A 94 -0.55 13.91 3.30
N PHE A 95 -1.72 13.49 3.78
CA PHE A 95 -3.01 13.63 3.08
C PHE A 95 -3.95 14.63 3.78
N SER A 96 -3.41 15.58 4.51
CA SER A 96 -4.15 16.74 5.07
C SER A 96 -3.89 17.98 4.23
N THR A 97 -4.87 18.88 4.22
CA THR A 97 -4.87 20.10 3.39
C THR A 97 -4.94 21.37 4.25
N PRO A 98 -3.94 21.66 5.09
CA PRO A 98 -3.93 22.90 5.86
C PRO A 98 -3.89 24.12 4.92
N ASP A 99 -4.54 25.20 5.34
CA ASP A 99 -4.61 26.45 4.57
C ASP A 99 -3.31 27.25 4.74
N PHE A 100 -2.36 27.01 3.84
CA PHE A 100 -1.10 27.71 3.75
C PHE A 100 -1.00 28.52 2.45
N SER A 101 -0.08 29.48 2.40
CA SER A 101 0.33 30.13 1.15
C SER A 101 0.85 29.09 0.13
N GLU A 102 0.89 29.41 -1.16
CA GLU A 102 1.34 28.47 -2.20
C GLU A 102 2.72 27.83 -1.89
N ASN A 103 3.67 28.62 -1.46
CA ASN A 103 4.99 28.10 -1.07
C ASN A 103 4.90 27.28 0.24
N GLY A 104 4.04 27.67 1.18
CA GLY A 104 3.78 26.93 2.40
C GLY A 104 3.21 25.55 2.13
N LYS A 105 2.28 25.41 1.19
CA LYS A 105 1.73 24.11 0.75
C LYS A 105 2.81 23.18 0.21
N VAL A 106 3.73 23.70 -0.62
CA VAL A 106 4.84 22.92 -1.19
C VAL A 106 5.80 22.41 -0.12
N ILE A 107 6.17 23.29 0.81
CA ILE A 107 7.07 22.95 1.93
C ILE A 107 6.39 21.92 2.85
N TYR A 108 5.13 22.14 3.20
CA TYR A 108 4.36 21.22 4.02
C TYR A 108 4.25 19.83 3.36
N ALA A 109 3.88 19.78 2.09
CA ALA A 109 3.77 18.53 1.33
C ALA A 109 5.11 17.79 1.26
N LEU A 110 6.21 18.50 1.00
CA LEU A 110 7.54 17.89 0.97
C LEU A 110 7.94 17.31 2.34
N ILE A 111 7.78 18.07 3.41
CA ILE A 111 8.17 17.62 4.77
C ILE A 111 7.34 16.43 5.20
N THR A 112 6.02 16.48 5.03
CA THR A 112 5.11 15.40 5.45
C THR A 112 5.30 14.15 4.61
N TYR A 113 5.53 14.28 3.31
CA TYR A 113 5.80 13.15 2.44
C TYR A 113 7.15 12.50 2.74
N VAL A 114 8.22 13.27 2.91
CA VAL A 114 9.54 12.75 3.34
C VAL A 114 9.41 12.02 4.68
N PHE A 115 8.72 12.61 5.65
CA PHE A 115 8.50 11.97 6.95
C PHE A 115 7.75 10.65 6.81
N LEU A 116 6.70 10.61 5.96
CA LEU A 116 5.95 9.39 5.70
C LEU A 116 6.83 8.31 5.05
N VAL A 117 7.65 8.66 4.05
CA VAL A 117 8.55 7.71 3.39
C VAL A 117 9.60 7.15 4.35
N LEU A 118 10.15 7.97 5.24
CA LEU A 118 11.08 7.53 6.27
C LEU A 118 10.41 6.58 7.28
N MET A 119 9.20 6.90 7.73
CA MET A 119 8.44 6.05 8.66
C MET A 119 7.99 4.74 7.99
N TYR A 120 7.58 4.80 6.72
CA TYR A 120 7.30 3.60 5.93
C TYR A 120 8.52 2.67 5.86
N SER A 121 9.69 3.21 5.53
CA SER A 121 10.94 2.44 5.46
C SER A 121 11.32 1.84 6.82
N ALA A 122 11.20 2.63 7.89
CA ALA A 122 11.50 2.19 9.25
C ALA A 122 10.55 1.11 9.78
N ASN A 123 9.33 1.05 9.26
CA ASN A 123 8.35 0.00 9.56
C ASN A 123 8.53 -1.22 8.65
N ASN A 124 8.50 -1.00 7.33
CA ASN A 124 8.35 -2.06 6.33
C ASN A 124 9.60 -2.93 6.16
N LEU A 125 10.81 -2.36 6.27
CA LEU A 125 12.04 -3.15 6.15
C LEU A 125 12.19 -4.16 7.30
N PRO A 126 12.08 -3.77 8.59
CA PRO A 126 12.07 -4.75 9.68
C PRO A 126 10.90 -5.73 9.60
N TYR A 127 9.71 -5.27 9.15
CA TYR A 127 8.55 -6.14 8.95
C TYR A 127 8.84 -7.23 7.90
N ALA A 128 9.42 -6.88 6.77
CA ALA A 128 9.78 -7.85 5.73
C ALA A 128 10.83 -8.86 6.24
N ALA A 129 11.85 -8.38 6.96
CA ALA A 129 12.89 -9.21 7.55
C ALA A 129 12.36 -10.15 8.65
N LEU A 130 11.32 -9.73 9.39
CA LEU A 130 10.69 -10.52 10.45
C LEU A 130 10.21 -11.88 9.94
N SER A 131 9.72 -11.97 8.70
CA SER A 131 9.29 -13.26 8.10
C SER A 131 10.37 -14.33 8.14
N GLY A 132 11.63 -13.93 7.99
CA GLY A 132 12.78 -14.82 8.00
C GLY A 132 13.11 -15.41 9.38
N VAL A 133 12.74 -14.70 10.44
CA VAL A 133 13.05 -15.08 11.83
C VAL A 133 11.85 -15.66 12.60
N LEU A 134 10.66 -15.64 12.02
CA LEU A 134 9.48 -16.28 12.63
C LEU A 134 9.57 -17.80 12.60
N THR A 135 10.08 -18.38 11.49
CA THR A 135 10.20 -19.84 11.32
C THR A 135 11.35 -20.22 10.41
N GLY A 136 12.02 -21.33 10.72
CA GLY A 136 13.03 -21.96 9.85
C GLY A 136 12.44 -22.88 8.77
N SER A 137 11.12 -23.18 8.82
CA SER A 137 10.48 -24.10 7.89
C SER A 137 10.06 -23.39 6.59
N MET A 138 10.54 -23.87 5.44
CA MET A 138 10.15 -23.36 4.13
C MET A 138 8.64 -23.52 3.87
N LYS A 139 8.02 -24.63 4.33
CA LYS A 139 6.59 -24.87 4.22
C LYS A 139 5.79 -23.80 4.97
N GLU A 140 6.21 -23.45 6.18
CA GLU A 140 5.54 -22.43 6.97
C GLU A 140 5.74 -21.02 6.39
N ARG A 141 6.94 -20.71 5.84
CA ARG A 141 7.20 -19.45 5.12
C ARG A 141 6.30 -19.30 3.90
N ASN A 142 6.13 -20.36 3.11
CA ASN A 142 5.22 -20.36 1.96
C ASN A 142 3.77 -20.16 2.39
N SER A 143 3.33 -20.83 3.46
CA SER A 143 2.00 -20.62 4.04
C SER A 143 1.83 -19.16 4.50
N LEU A 144 2.80 -18.60 5.22
CA LEU A 144 2.77 -17.21 5.68
C LEU A 144 2.66 -16.22 4.50
N SER A 145 3.41 -16.47 3.42
CA SER A 145 3.35 -15.67 2.20
C SER A 145 1.97 -15.69 1.54
N SER A 146 1.26 -16.83 1.58
CA SER A 146 -0.11 -16.93 1.06
C SER A 146 -1.09 -16.03 1.84
N TYR A 147 -0.99 -16.03 3.18
CA TYR A 147 -1.81 -15.14 4.02
C TYR A 147 -1.50 -13.65 3.74
N ARG A 148 -0.21 -13.30 3.62
CA ARG A 148 0.22 -11.95 3.24
C ARG A 148 -0.36 -11.53 1.90
N PHE A 149 -0.31 -12.42 0.92
CA PHE A 149 -0.81 -12.16 -0.42
C PHE A 149 -2.32 -11.81 -0.40
N VAL A 150 -3.12 -12.58 0.36
CA VAL A 150 -4.55 -12.26 0.56
C VAL A 150 -4.73 -10.87 1.19
N ALA A 151 -3.95 -10.54 2.22
CA ALA A 151 -4.01 -9.24 2.88
C ALA A 151 -3.68 -8.08 1.92
N VAL A 152 -2.65 -8.24 1.07
CA VAL A 152 -2.29 -7.24 0.04
C VAL A 152 -3.41 -7.08 -0.99
N MET A 153 -4.06 -8.17 -1.41
CA MET A 153 -5.20 -8.12 -2.35
C MET A 153 -6.40 -7.39 -1.74
N VAL A 154 -6.68 -7.62 -0.46
CA VAL A 154 -7.73 -6.89 0.26
C VAL A 154 -7.42 -5.39 0.30
N ALA A 155 -6.18 -5.00 0.64
CA ALA A 155 -5.76 -3.60 0.60
C ALA A 155 -5.92 -3.01 -0.80
N GLN A 156 -5.46 -3.72 -1.82
CA GLN A 156 -5.56 -3.29 -3.21
C GLN A 156 -7.02 -3.06 -3.64
N PHE A 157 -7.92 -3.98 -3.26
CA PHE A 157 -9.34 -3.82 -3.53
C PHE A 157 -9.91 -2.57 -2.84
N ILE A 158 -9.62 -2.37 -1.56
CA ILE A 158 -10.08 -1.20 -0.81
C ILE A 158 -9.60 0.09 -1.49
N ILE A 159 -8.32 0.16 -1.85
CA ILE A 159 -7.74 1.38 -2.40
C ILE A 159 -8.19 1.64 -3.85
N GLN A 160 -8.15 0.63 -4.70
CA GLN A 160 -8.42 0.84 -6.12
C GLN A 160 -9.91 0.85 -6.47
N VAL A 161 -10.76 0.23 -5.66
CA VAL A 161 -12.20 0.16 -5.92
C VAL A 161 -13.01 1.09 -5.03
N LEU A 162 -12.70 1.11 -3.73
CA LEU A 162 -13.55 1.78 -2.75
C LEU A 162 -13.04 3.16 -2.31
N LEU A 163 -11.74 3.48 -2.46
CA LEU A 163 -11.18 4.69 -1.87
C LEU A 163 -11.84 5.97 -2.40
N LEU A 164 -11.93 6.15 -3.72
CA LEU A 164 -12.55 7.34 -4.31
C LEU A 164 -14.03 7.50 -3.93
N PRO A 165 -14.87 6.46 -4.06
CA PRO A 165 -16.24 6.52 -3.56
C PRO A 165 -16.32 6.92 -2.08
N LEU A 166 -15.50 6.32 -1.23
CA LEU A 166 -15.46 6.63 0.20
C LEU A 166 -15.03 8.08 0.48
N ILE A 167 -14.06 8.60 -0.27
CA ILE A 167 -13.65 10.00 -0.17
C ILE A 167 -14.80 10.93 -0.47
N ILE A 168 -15.54 10.69 -1.53
CA ILE A 168 -16.68 11.54 -1.93
C ILE A 168 -17.81 11.45 -0.91
N ILE A 169 -18.14 10.25 -0.43
CA ILE A 169 -19.20 10.01 0.58
C ILE A 169 -18.82 10.66 1.91
N LEU A 170 -17.62 10.38 2.43
CA LEU A 170 -17.19 10.90 3.73
C LEU A 170 -16.94 12.41 3.71
N GLY A 171 -16.59 12.96 2.54
CA GLY A 171 -16.36 14.38 2.36
C GLY A 171 -17.61 15.18 1.99
N ASP A 172 -18.79 14.55 1.85
CA ASP A 172 -20.01 15.19 1.36
C ASP A 172 -19.77 15.94 0.04
N GLY A 173 -18.96 15.35 -0.85
CA GLY A 173 -18.54 15.90 -2.14
C GLY A 173 -17.21 16.68 -2.09
N ASP A 174 -16.72 17.09 -0.92
CA ASP A 174 -15.40 17.71 -0.77
C ASP A 174 -14.30 16.65 -0.66
N LYS A 175 -13.47 16.55 -1.71
CA LYS A 175 -12.38 15.58 -1.78
C LYS A 175 -11.32 15.82 -0.68
N ALA A 176 -11.04 17.07 -0.30
CA ALA A 176 -10.03 17.38 0.72
C ALA A 176 -10.45 16.89 2.11
N ILE A 177 -11.70 17.15 2.47
CA ILE A 177 -12.30 16.64 3.72
C ILE A 177 -12.36 15.11 3.67
N GLY A 178 -12.76 14.54 2.54
CA GLY A 178 -12.86 13.11 2.34
C GLY A 178 -11.51 12.39 2.52
N PHE A 179 -10.43 12.89 1.90
CA PHE A 179 -9.09 12.33 2.08
C PHE A 179 -8.64 12.39 3.54
N THR A 180 -8.83 13.51 4.21
CA THR A 180 -8.45 13.65 5.63
C THR A 180 -9.21 12.66 6.51
N LYS A 181 -10.54 12.51 6.31
CA LYS A 181 -11.36 11.56 7.08
C LYS A 181 -10.95 10.10 6.83
N ILE A 182 -10.79 9.69 5.58
CA ILE A 182 -10.44 8.29 5.28
C ILE A 182 -9.01 7.96 5.73
N MET A 183 -8.07 8.89 5.58
CA MET A 183 -6.71 8.69 6.07
C MET A 183 -6.64 8.64 7.59
N THR A 184 -7.52 9.34 8.29
CA THR A 184 -7.68 9.18 9.75
C THR A 184 -8.09 7.75 10.10
N VAL A 185 -9.08 7.20 9.39
CA VAL A 185 -9.51 5.82 9.58
C VAL A 185 -8.37 4.84 9.28
N PHE A 186 -7.68 5.00 8.14
CA PHE A 186 -6.56 4.12 7.77
C PHE A 186 -5.39 4.21 8.76
N SER A 187 -5.12 5.40 9.30
CA SER A 187 -4.08 5.59 10.33
C SER A 187 -4.42 4.84 11.61
N ILE A 188 -5.66 4.96 12.10
CA ILE A 188 -6.11 4.26 13.30
C ILE A 188 -6.09 2.74 13.09
N VAL A 189 -6.68 2.26 11.99
CA VAL A 189 -6.70 0.84 11.63
C VAL A 189 -5.27 0.31 11.46
N GLY A 190 -4.40 1.07 10.80
CA GLY A 190 -3.00 0.71 10.60
C GLY A 190 -2.24 0.57 11.92
N ILE A 191 -2.39 1.52 12.84
CA ILE A 191 -1.79 1.45 14.19
C ILE A 191 -2.27 0.19 14.91
N VAL A 192 -3.58 -0.06 14.94
CA VAL A 192 -4.15 -1.25 15.59
C VAL A 192 -3.60 -2.54 14.97
N PHE A 193 -3.52 -2.62 13.66
CA PHE A 193 -3.01 -3.81 12.97
C PHE A 193 -1.51 -4.04 13.22
N PHE A 194 -0.69 -2.99 13.26
CA PHE A 194 0.71 -3.13 13.66
C PHE A 194 0.87 -3.58 15.11
N LEU A 195 0.02 -3.09 16.03
CA LEU A 195 0.01 -3.56 17.41
C LEU A 195 -0.38 -5.04 17.49
N ILE A 196 -1.40 -5.48 16.73
CA ILE A 196 -1.78 -6.90 16.64
C ILE A 196 -0.60 -7.72 16.09
N THR A 197 0.07 -7.26 15.03
CA THR A 197 1.25 -7.91 14.47
C THR A 197 2.34 -8.07 15.53
N PHE A 198 2.63 -7.02 16.29
CA PHE A 198 3.61 -7.07 17.36
C PHE A 198 3.23 -8.07 18.46
N ILE A 199 1.97 -8.10 18.89
CA ILE A 199 1.50 -8.98 19.98
C ILE A 199 1.48 -10.45 19.54
N THR A 200 1.05 -10.73 18.31
CA THR A 200 0.84 -12.10 17.83
C THR A 200 2.11 -12.80 17.34
N THR A 201 3.11 -12.05 16.89
CA THR A 201 4.35 -12.63 16.32
C THR A 201 5.43 -12.83 17.38
N ARG A 202 6.31 -13.82 17.17
CA ARG A 202 7.51 -14.04 18.00
C ARG A 202 8.70 -14.46 17.15
N GLU A 203 9.84 -13.81 17.36
CA GLU A 203 11.10 -14.21 16.71
C GLU A 203 11.61 -15.50 17.36
N ARG A 204 11.85 -16.53 16.55
CA ARG A 204 12.28 -17.87 17.00
C ARG A 204 13.62 -18.28 16.41
N VAL A 205 13.94 -17.76 15.24
CA VAL A 205 15.17 -18.09 14.53
C VAL A 205 16.20 -17.01 14.83
N ILE A 206 17.27 -17.39 15.50
CA ILE A 206 18.44 -16.52 15.65
C ILE A 206 19.26 -16.68 14.38
N PRO A 207 19.48 -15.61 13.58
CA PRO A 207 20.34 -15.71 12.41
C PRO A 207 21.74 -16.22 12.82
N ALA A 208 22.24 -17.23 12.11
CA ALA A 208 23.56 -17.75 12.36
C ALA A 208 24.59 -16.66 12.06
N VAL A 209 25.42 -16.38 13.05
CA VAL A 209 26.68 -15.61 13.04
C VAL A 209 26.73 -14.34 12.16
N GLU A 210 27.02 -13.24 12.81
CA GLU A 210 27.43 -11.98 12.19
C GLU A 210 28.50 -12.22 11.11
N GLN A 211 28.12 -12.08 9.85
CA GLN A 211 29.12 -11.92 8.79
C GLN A 211 29.88 -10.62 9.05
N LYS A 212 31.15 -10.73 9.37
CA LYS A 212 32.05 -9.58 9.58
C LYS A 212 32.52 -8.95 8.26
N SER A 213 31.73 -9.06 7.19
CA SER A 213 32.03 -8.39 5.93
C SER A 213 31.83 -6.88 6.04
N SER A 214 32.65 -6.12 5.35
CA SER A 214 32.44 -4.66 5.29
C SER A 214 31.30 -4.35 4.31
N ILE A 215 30.46 -3.38 4.63
CA ILE A 215 29.35 -2.92 3.77
C ILE A 215 29.84 -2.63 2.34
N LYS A 216 31.04 -2.08 2.21
CA LYS A 216 31.68 -1.80 0.91
C LYS A 216 31.91 -3.07 0.10
N GLN A 217 32.35 -4.14 0.74
CA GLN A 217 32.58 -5.43 0.08
C GLN A 217 31.26 -6.05 -0.36
N ASP A 218 30.25 -6.03 0.50
CA ASP A 218 28.92 -6.57 0.21
C ASP A 218 28.29 -5.85 -1.01
N LEU A 219 28.39 -4.52 -1.07
CA LEU A 219 27.93 -3.73 -2.21
C LEU A 219 28.67 -4.04 -3.51
N LEU A 220 29.99 -4.24 -3.44
CA LEU A 220 30.80 -4.60 -4.61
C LEU A 220 30.42 -6.00 -5.12
N ASP A 221 30.16 -6.94 -4.23
CA ASP A 221 29.76 -8.30 -4.58
C ASP A 221 28.37 -8.32 -5.21
N LEU A 222 27.44 -7.49 -4.72
CA LEU A 222 26.11 -7.30 -5.35
C LEU A 222 26.21 -6.73 -6.77
N ILE A 223 27.01 -5.69 -6.99
CA ILE A 223 27.20 -5.07 -8.31
C ILE A 223 27.87 -6.04 -9.30
N ARG A 224 28.70 -6.95 -8.84
CA ARG A 224 29.33 -7.99 -9.67
C ARG A 224 28.42 -9.17 -9.98
N ASN A 225 27.32 -9.33 -9.25
CA ASN A 225 26.37 -10.43 -9.43
C ASN A 225 25.41 -10.12 -10.59
N ARG A 226 25.74 -10.56 -11.81
CA ARG A 226 24.91 -10.35 -13.00
C ARG A 226 23.46 -10.82 -12.88
N PRO A 227 23.16 -12.04 -12.36
CA PRO A 227 21.77 -12.45 -12.13
C PRO A 227 21.00 -11.49 -11.23
N TRP A 228 21.63 -10.98 -10.17
CA TRP A 228 21.02 -10.02 -9.26
C TRP A 228 20.72 -8.69 -9.97
N LEU A 229 21.63 -8.17 -10.80
CA LEU A 229 21.43 -6.94 -11.56
C LEU A 229 20.28 -7.07 -12.58
N ILE A 230 20.14 -8.22 -13.24
CA ILE A 230 19.03 -8.48 -14.16
C ILE A 230 17.69 -8.45 -13.39
N ILE A 231 17.59 -9.17 -12.28
CA ILE A 231 16.38 -9.19 -11.44
C ILE A 231 16.06 -7.78 -10.92
N LEU A 232 17.08 -7.03 -10.47
CA LEU A 232 16.92 -5.65 -10.03
C LEU A 232 16.34 -4.77 -11.14
N SER A 233 16.92 -4.83 -12.35
CA SER A 233 16.47 -4.04 -13.50
C SER A 233 15.02 -4.37 -13.87
N VAL A 234 14.66 -5.64 -13.94
CA VAL A 234 13.29 -6.09 -14.22
C VAL A 234 12.33 -5.59 -13.12
N THR A 235 12.73 -5.69 -11.86
CA THR A 235 11.91 -5.21 -10.73
C THR A 235 11.67 -3.69 -10.82
N ILE A 236 12.71 -2.92 -11.13
CA ILE A 236 12.59 -1.46 -11.34
C ILE A 236 11.58 -1.15 -12.46
N LEU A 237 11.70 -1.81 -13.61
CA LEU A 237 10.79 -1.61 -14.75
C LEU A 237 9.34 -1.98 -14.39
N ILE A 238 9.12 -3.07 -13.65
CA ILE A 238 7.80 -3.46 -13.16
C ILE A 238 7.23 -2.37 -12.25
N PHE A 239 8.00 -1.88 -11.27
CA PHE A 239 7.53 -0.83 -10.35
C PHE A 239 7.24 0.49 -11.07
N ILE A 240 8.06 0.89 -12.03
CA ILE A 240 7.79 2.08 -12.87
C ILE A 240 6.46 1.90 -13.61
N THR A 241 6.22 0.75 -14.23
CA THR A 241 4.99 0.45 -14.97
C THR A 241 3.77 0.47 -14.04
N LEU A 242 3.87 -0.13 -12.85
CA LEU A 242 2.79 -0.14 -11.85
C LEU A 242 2.48 1.28 -11.34
N ALA A 243 3.51 2.07 -11.06
CA ALA A 243 3.34 3.45 -10.59
C ALA A 243 2.68 4.32 -11.66
N LEU A 244 3.14 4.25 -12.91
CA LEU A 244 2.54 4.98 -14.03
C LEU A 244 1.09 4.54 -14.24
N LYS A 245 0.82 3.23 -14.30
CA LYS A 245 -0.54 2.71 -14.44
C LYS A 245 -1.44 3.22 -13.30
N GLY A 246 -1.03 3.07 -12.04
CA GLY A 246 -1.80 3.48 -10.88
C GLY A 246 -2.11 4.97 -10.89
N GLY A 247 -1.10 5.81 -11.04
CA GLY A 247 -1.26 7.26 -10.99
C GLY A 247 -1.99 7.84 -12.21
N MET A 248 -1.75 7.29 -13.41
CA MET A 248 -2.33 7.85 -14.64
C MET A 248 -3.77 7.38 -14.90
N THR A 249 -4.18 6.24 -14.37
CA THR A 249 -5.53 5.69 -14.64
C THR A 249 -6.62 6.64 -14.16
N ILE A 250 -6.46 7.29 -13.00
CA ILE A 250 -7.47 8.23 -12.50
C ILE A 250 -7.59 9.47 -13.39
N TYR A 251 -6.46 10.04 -13.85
CA TYR A 251 -6.46 11.18 -14.77
C TYR A 251 -7.12 10.82 -16.11
N TYR A 252 -6.96 9.57 -16.56
CA TYR A 252 -7.63 9.08 -17.78
C TYR A 252 -9.15 9.11 -17.63
N PHE A 253 -9.67 8.64 -16.50
CA PHE A 253 -11.11 8.67 -16.22
C PHE A 253 -11.65 10.09 -15.98
N GLU A 254 -10.89 10.95 -15.33
CA GLU A 254 -11.32 12.33 -15.02
C GLU A 254 -11.25 13.28 -16.22
N ASN A 255 -10.27 13.11 -17.12
CA ASN A 255 -9.95 14.13 -18.13
C ASN A 255 -10.05 13.66 -19.58
N PHE A 256 -9.97 12.37 -19.85
CA PHE A 256 -9.92 11.85 -21.22
C PHE A 256 -11.22 11.18 -21.66
N LEU A 257 -11.85 10.42 -20.79
CA LEU A 257 -13.10 9.73 -21.09
C LEU A 257 -14.29 10.68 -20.99
N SER A 258 -15.25 10.54 -21.93
CA SER A 258 -16.52 11.25 -21.85
C SER A 258 -17.36 10.74 -20.68
N THR A 259 -17.72 11.64 -19.78
CA THR A 259 -18.57 11.36 -18.61
C THR A 259 -19.90 10.74 -19.01
N ASP A 260 -20.51 11.22 -20.12
CA ASP A 260 -21.78 10.71 -20.63
C ASP A 260 -21.66 9.26 -21.12
N GLN A 261 -20.55 8.92 -21.82
CA GLN A 261 -20.31 7.56 -22.30
C GLN A 261 -20.06 6.59 -21.14
N ILE A 262 -19.33 7.02 -20.10
CA ILE A 262 -19.15 6.22 -18.89
C ILE A 262 -20.50 5.99 -18.22
N ALA A 263 -21.33 7.01 -18.07
CA ALA A 263 -22.65 6.90 -17.45
C ALA A 263 -23.57 5.94 -18.23
N LEU A 264 -23.57 6.01 -19.57
CA LEU A 264 -24.29 5.06 -20.43
C LEU A 264 -23.80 3.63 -20.27
N PHE A 265 -22.47 3.43 -20.21
CA PHE A 265 -21.87 2.11 -19.98
C PHE A 265 -22.25 1.56 -18.61
N LEU A 266 -22.17 2.35 -17.53
CA LEU A 266 -22.54 1.93 -16.17
C LEU A 266 -24.02 1.52 -16.10
N ASN A 267 -24.91 2.23 -16.79
CA ASN A 267 -26.32 1.88 -16.87
C ASN A 267 -26.54 0.58 -17.66
N SER A 268 -25.85 0.39 -18.78
CA SER A 268 -26.01 -0.80 -19.64
C SER A 268 -25.31 -2.05 -19.07
N SER A 269 -24.26 -1.90 -18.30
CA SER A 269 -23.49 -3.02 -17.71
C SER A 269 -24.15 -3.69 -16.50
N GLY A 270 -25.28 -3.16 -16.03
CA GLY A 270 -25.94 -3.66 -14.82
C GLY A 270 -25.30 -3.21 -13.51
N PHE A 271 -24.30 -2.30 -13.55
CA PHE A 271 -23.63 -1.79 -12.36
C PHE A 271 -24.61 -1.16 -11.37
N ASN A 272 -25.53 -0.31 -11.86
CA ASN A 272 -26.54 0.32 -11.03
C ASN A 272 -27.49 -0.71 -10.39
N THR A 273 -27.82 -1.79 -11.11
CA THR A 273 -28.62 -2.91 -10.58
C THR A 273 -27.85 -3.65 -9.47
N LEU A 274 -26.52 -3.82 -9.63
CA LEU A 274 -25.68 -4.45 -8.61
C LEU A 274 -25.66 -3.61 -7.32
N ILE A 275 -25.51 -2.29 -7.44
CA ILE A 275 -25.54 -1.38 -6.27
C ILE A 275 -26.92 -1.38 -5.61
N SER A 276 -27.99 -1.37 -6.40
CA SER A 276 -29.38 -1.45 -5.88
C SER A 276 -29.62 -2.76 -5.12
N ASN A 277 -29.16 -3.89 -5.64
CA ASN A 277 -29.26 -5.19 -4.97
C ASN A 277 -28.41 -5.23 -3.69
N LEU A 278 -27.21 -4.65 -3.70
CA LEU A 278 -26.38 -4.51 -2.50
C LEU A 278 -27.11 -3.70 -1.42
N ASN A 279 -27.72 -2.57 -1.81
CA ASN A 279 -28.47 -1.74 -0.89
C ASN A 279 -29.67 -2.47 -0.30
N SER A 280 -30.40 -3.22 -1.11
CA SER A 280 -31.52 -4.02 -0.59
C SER A 280 -31.09 -5.07 0.45
N LEU A 281 -29.90 -5.66 0.27
CA LEU A 281 -29.31 -6.58 1.25
C LEU A 281 -28.90 -5.84 2.53
N LEU A 282 -28.24 -4.65 2.41
CA LEU A 282 -27.82 -3.86 3.56
C LEU A 282 -29.00 -3.40 4.42
N ILE A 283 -30.06 -2.90 3.78
CA ILE A 283 -31.30 -2.52 4.44
C ILE A 283 -31.94 -3.74 5.13
N GLY A 284 -31.94 -4.91 4.45
CA GLY A 284 -32.46 -6.16 5.01
C GLY A 284 -31.73 -6.62 6.28
N VAL A 285 -30.49 -6.19 6.49
CA VAL A 285 -29.67 -6.50 7.70
C VAL A 285 -29.72 -5.34 8.70
N GLY A 286 -30.53 -4.30 8.46
CA GLY A 286 -30.68 -3.15 9.36
C GLY A 286 -29.57 -2.10 9.24
N LEU A 287 -28.79 -2.13 8.16
CA LEU A 287 -27.77 -1.13 7.84
C LEU A 287 -28.34 -0.02 6.95
N SER A 288 -27.69 1.14 6.97
CA SER A 288 -28.05 2.27 6.10
C SER A 288 -27.78 1.96 4.65
N GLU A 289 -28.53 2.58 3.76
CA GLU A 289 -28.30 2.53 2.32
C GLU A 289 -26.91 3.08 1.97
N PHE A 290 -26.14 2.33 1.17
CA PHE A 290 -24.86 2.76 0.65
C PHE A 290 -25.07 3.64 -0.59
N GLN A 291 -24.89 4.95 -0.43
CA GLN A 291 -25.02 5.89 -1.52
C GLN A 291 -23.73 5.93 -2.35
N TRP A 292 -23.72 5.16 -3.44
CA TRP A 292 -22.62 5.24 -4.39
C TRP A 292 -22.60 6.62 -5.07
N PRO A 293 -21.42 7.26 -5.23
CA PRO A 293 -21.31 8.55 -5.86
C PRO A 293 -21.90 8.55 -7.29
N LYS A 294 -22.64 9.60 -7.63
CA LYS A 294 -23.18 9.80 -8.98
C LYS A 294 -22.11 10.20 -10.01
N ASP A 295 -20.90 10.51 -9.54
CA ASP A 295 -19.77 10.83 -10.41
C ASP A 295 -19.38 9.63 -11.27
N ALA A 296 -19.59 9.77 -12.60
CA ALA A 296 -19.37 8.69 -13.54
C ALA A 296 -17.89 8.31 -13.66
N ALA A 297 -16.97 9.27 -13.55
CA ALA A 297 -15.53 9.02 -13.63
C ALA A 297 -15.07 8.14 -12.45
N THR A 298 -15.48 8.49 -11.23
CA THR A 298 -15.20 7.70 -10.02
C THR A 298 -15.77 6.27 -10.12
N SER A 299 -17.02 6.14 -10.53
CA SER A 299 -17.68 4.84 -10.69
C SER A 299 -17.02 3.99 -11.77
N GLY A 300 -16.67 4.60 -12.91
CA GLY A 300 -15.97 3.95 -14.01
C GLY A 300 -14.58 3.47 -13.61
N PHE A 301 -13.80 4.31 -12.92
CA PHE A 301 -12.50 3.95 -12.36
C PHE A 301 -12.60 2.75 -11.41
N SER A 302 -13.56 2.78 -10.49
CA SER A 302 -13.76 1.70 -9.51
C SER A 302 -14.15 0.40 -10.18
N LEU A 303 -15.07 0.43 -11.15
CA LEU A 303 -15.48 -0.76 -11.90
C LEU A 303 -14.32 -1.35 -12.73
N PHE A 304 -13.56 -0.50 -13.42
CA PHE A 304 -12.37 -0.91 -14.17
C PHE A 304 -11.35 -1.65 -13.30
N ASN A 305 -11.04 -1.08 -12.14
CA ASN A 305 -10.10 -1.69 -11.21
C ASN A 305 -10.65 -2.98 -10.57
N ALA A 306 -11.95 -3.03 -10.22
CA ALA A 306 -12.59 -4.23 -9.72
C ALA A 306 -12.49 -5.39 -10.72
N CYS A 307 -12.79 -5.14 -11.99
CA CYS A 307 -12.62 -6.13 -13.06
C CYS A 307 -11.15 -6.56 -13.19
N GLY A 308 -10.21 -5.62 -13.16
CA GLY A 308 -8.78 -5.90 -13.21
C GLY A 308 -8.32 -6.83 -12.08
N ILE A 309 -8.77 -6.58 -10.85
CA ILE A 309 -8.46 -7.41 -9.68
C ILE A 309 -9.06 -8.81 -9.83
N LEU A 310 -10.30 -8.92 -10.29
CA LEU A 310 -10.94 -10.21 -10.53
C LEU A 310 -10.15 -11.04 -11.56
N PHE A 311 -9.76 -10.44 -12.71
CA PHE A 311 -8.94 -11.12 -13.69
C PHE A 311 -7.55 -11.50 -13.17
N MET A 312 -6.95 -10.67 -12.31
CA MET A 312 -5.69 -11.00 -11.65
C MET A 312 -5.84 -12.22 -10.73
N ILE A 313 -6.90 -12.27 -9.92
CA ILE A 313 -7.20 -13.43 -9.06
C ILE A 313 -7.41 -14.70 -9.91
N LEU A 314 -8.21 -14.62 -10.97
CA LEU A 314 -8.42 -15.72 -11.89
C LEU A 314 -7.09 -16.19 -12.54
N GLY A 315 -6.25 -15.25 -12.96
CA GLY A 315 -4.92 -15.55 -13.50
C GLY A 315 -4.04 -16.32 -12.53
N ILE A 316 -4.08 -15.96 -11.24
CA ILE A 316 -3.34 -16.67 -10.19
C ILE A 316 -3.85 -18.11 -10.02
N PHE A 317 -5.16 -18.30 -9.96
CA PHE A 317 -5.74 -19.64 -9.87
C PHE A 317 -5.38 -20.52 -11.07
N ILE A 318 -5.38 -19.96 -12.28
CA ILE A 318 -5.03 -20.67 -13.53
C ILE A 318 -3.53 -20.90 -13.63
N SER A 319 -2.69 -20.02 -13.09
CA SER A 319 -1.23 -20.12 -13.20
C SER A 319 -0.67 -21.37 -12.52
N LYS A 320 -1.25 -21.79 -11.40
CA LYS A 320 -0.78 -22.95 -10.64
C LYS A 320 -0.87 -24.26 -11.46
N PRO A 321 -2.04 -24.67 -11.98
CA PRO A 321 -2.13 -25.89 -12.81
C PRO A 321 -1.35 -25.78 -14.11
N LEU A 322 -1.19 -24.58 -14.69
CA LEU A 322 -0.36 -24.39 -15.87
C LEU A 322 1.12 -24.61 -15.56
N ALA A 323 1.62 -24.08 -14.45
CA ALA A 323 3.00 -24.27 -14.00
C ALA A 323 3.29 -25.75 -13.65
N GLU A 324 2.35 -26.45 -13.04
CA GLU A 324 2.46 -27.89 -12.76
C GLU A 324 2.49 -28.74 -14.04
N LYS A 325 1.73 -28.35 -15.07
CA LYS A 325 1.62 -29.11 -16.33
C LYS A 325 2.75 -28.83 -17.32
N TYR A 326 3.21 -27.58 -17.42
CA TYR A 326 4.17 -27.16 -18.46
C TYR A 326 5.55 -26.79 -17.90
N GLY A 327 5.74 -26.87 -16.58
CA GLY A 327 6.96 -26.44 -15.90
C GLY A 327 6.98 -24.93 -15.65
N LYS A 328 8.02 -24.50 -14.89
CA LYS A 328 8.25 -23.07 -14.60
C LYS A 328 9.04 -22.41 -15.71
#